data_7132b471196cf0abd209274cd936eb00
#
_entry.id   7132b471196cf0abd209274cd936eb00
#
_cell.length_a   1.000
_cell.length_b   1.000
_cell.length_c   1.000
_cell.angle_alpha   90.00
_cell.angle_beta   90.00
_cell.angle_gamma   90.00
#
_symmetry.space_group_name_H-M   'P 1'
#
loop_
_entity.id
_entity.type
_entity.pdbx_description
1 polymer ?
#
loop_
_entity_poly.entity_id
_entity_poly.type
_entity_poly.pdbx_seq_one_letter_code
_entity_poly.pdbx_strand_id
1 'polypeptide(L)'
;FFSSRRRHTRYWRDWSSDVCSSDLNTYHLYLRPGLDILQKAGGIHGFSHWDRPVLTDSGGYQVYSLSGTRKLTDEGVKFASHIDGSKHLFSPERVMDIQRIIGADIIMAFDECTPYPCEYDYAKKSMHMTHRWLDRCFARFNETEPIYGHEQALMPIVQGSVYDDLRRQSAEYVLKHDAQGYAIGGLSVGEPHEDMYRITELVTDILPYDKPRYLMGVGTPENLLNAIALGVDMFDCVMPTRNGRNGNVFTCEGIVNIKNKKWADDFEPLDSLITPEYSKAYVRHLFQSNEMMGPIIASIQNLRFYLWLVRQARERILQGDFHHWKSSILKTVSRKL
;
A
#
# COMPACT_ATOMS: atom_id res chain seq x y z
N PHE A 1 -6.92 -24.07 -5.92
CA PHE A 1 -6.82 -22.74 -5.31
C PHE A 1 -5.69 -21.90 -5.92
N PHE A 2 -4.54 -22.50 -6.20
CA PHE A 2 -3.35 -21.80 -6.69
C PHE A 2 -3.14 -21.86 -8.21
N SER A 3 -3.97 -22.60 -8.95
CA SER A 3 -3.80 -22.76 -10.40
C SER A 3 -4.14 -21.51 -11.22
N SER A 4 -5.01 -20.63 -10.69
CA SER A 4 -5.40 -19.39 -11.36
C SER A 4 -4.30 -18.33 -11.32
N ARG A 5 -3.43 -18.35 -10.31
CA ARG A 5 -2.31 -17.40 -10.16
C ARG A 5 -1.26 -17.47 -11.26
N ARG A 6 -1.16 -18.61 -11.99
CA ARG A 6 -0.31 -18.73 -13.17
C ARG A 6 -0.73 -17.80 -14.32
N ARG A 7 -1.99 -17.29 -14.32
CA ARG A 7 -2.49 -16.38 -15.35
C ARG A 7 -2.11 -14.92 -15.09
N HIS A 8 -1.99 -14.49 -13.84
CA HIS A 8 -1.57 -13.14 -13.49
C HIS A 8 -0.16 -12.82 -13.99
N THR A 9 0.75 -13.79 -14.01
CA THR A 9 2.12 -13.60 -14.47
C THR A 9 2.25 -13.33 -15.97
N ARG A 10 1.18 -13.50 -16.77
CA ARG A 10 1.21 -13.24 -18.22
C ARG A 10 0.75 -11.84 -18.61
N TYR A 11 -0.13 -11.21 -17.81
CA TYR A 11 -0.68 -9.89 -18.13
C TYR A 11 0.10 -8.75 -17.49
N TRP A 12 0.61 -8.96 -16.27
CA TRP A 12 1.36 -8.00 -15.50
C TRP A 12 2.82 -8.46 -15.41
N ARG A 13 3.57 -8.20 -16.45
CA ARG A 13 5.00 -8.54 -16.51
C ARG A 13 5.69 -7.95 -15.29
N ASP A 14 6.11 -8.82 -14.37
CA ASP A 14 7.03 -8.58 -13.26
C ASP A 14 6.66 -7.54 -12.19
N TRP A 15 5.37 -7.30 -11.96
CA TRP A 15 4.93 -6.44 -10.85
C TRP A 15 5.40 -6.92 -9.46
N SER A 16 5.58 -8.19 -9.28
CA SER A 16 5.83 -8.79 -7.96
C SER A 16 7.30 -8.89 -7.56
N SER A 17 8.24 -8.71 -8.49
CA SER A 17 9.63 -9.02 -8.21
C SER A 17 10.56 -7.82 -8.00
N ASP A 18 10.24 -6.64 -8.54
CA ASP A 18 11.15 -5.50 -8.51
C ASP A 18 10.48 -4.15 -8.23
N VAL A 19 9.22 -4.16 -7.78
CA VAL A 19 8.50 -2.93 -7.52
C VAL A 19 8.73 -2.47 -6.10
N CYS A 20 9.71 -1.61 -5.89
CA CYS A 20 9.56 -0.53 -4.96
C CYS A 20 8.63 0.50 -5.64
N SER A 21 7.34 0.20 -5.75
CA SER A 21 6.40 1.27 -5.96
C SER A 21 6.41 2.08 -4.67
N SER A 22 6.93 3.28 -4.73
CA SER A 22 6.52 4.27 -3.77
C SER A 22 5.03 4.43 -3.99
N ASP A 23 4.22 4.02 -3.01
CA ASP A 23 2.87 4.48 -2.89
C ASP A 23 2.94 6.00 -2.81
N LEU A 24 2.70 6.64 -3.96
CA LEU A 24 2.79 8.06 -4.09
C LEU A 24 1.44 8.65 -3.77
N ASN A 25 1.44 9.50 -2.78
CA ASN A 25 0.24 10.07 -2.22
C ASN A 25 -0.28 11.22 -3.07
N THR A 26 -1.44 11.05 -3.68
CA THR A 26 -2.11 12.06 -4.51
C THR A 26 -2.31 13.39 -3.78
N TYR A 27 -2.69 13.39 -2.50
CA TYR A 27 -2.87 14.60 -1.71
C TYR A 27 -1.56 15.40 -1.57
N HIS A 28 -0.45 14.73 -1.27
CA HIS A 28 0.84 15.40 -1.15
C HIS A 28 1.34 15.92 -2.49
N LEU A 29 1.26 15.12 -3.56
CA LEU A 29 1.68 15.54 -4.90
C LEU A 29 0.84 16.69 -5.44
N TYR A 30 -0.45 16.71 -5.14
CA TYR A 30 -1.35 17.82 -5.49
C TYR A 30 -0.94 19.13 -4.80
N LEU A 31 -0.59 19.09 -3.52
CA LEU A 31 -0.16 20.28 -2.78
C LEU A 31 1.28 20.68 -3.11
N ARG A 32 2.19 19.71 -3.21
CA ARG A 32 3.62 19.91 -3.54
C ARG A 32 4.18 18.69 -4.25
N PRO A 33 4.77 18.85 -5.44
CA PRO A 33 5.17 20.10 -6.08
C PRO A 33 4.01 20.88 -6.72
N GLY A 34 2.80 20.29 -6.80
CA GLY A 34 1.64 20.87 -7.48
C GLY A 34 1.50 20.38 -8.92
N LEU A 35 0.27 20.43 -9.43
CA LEU A 35 -0.09 19.83 -10.72
C LEU A 35 0.64 20.48 -11.91
N ASP A 36 0.83 21.79 -11.89
CA ASP A 36 1.48 22.52 -12.97
C ASP A 36 2.94 22.06 -13.19
N ILE A 37 3.65 21.77 -12.08
CA ILE A 37 5.03 21.28 -12.13
C ILE A 37 5.04 19.84 -12.66
N LEU A 38 4.16 19.00 -12.13
CA LEU A 38 4.07 17.59 -12.57
C LEU A 38 3.73 17.50 -14.06
N GLN A 39 2.77 18.31 -14.54
CA GLN A 39 2.37 18.31 -15.93
C GLN A 39 3.52 18.77 -16.86
N LYS A 40 4.25 19.81 -16.49
CA LYS A 40 5.43 20.29 -17.23
C LYS A 40 6.58 19.27 -17.26
N ALA A 41 6.69 18.46 -16.21
CA ALA A 41 7.72 17.42 -16.10
C ALA A 41 7.40 16.14 -16.92
N GLY A 42 6.18 16.02 -17.47
CA GLY A 42 5.74 14.79 -18.13
C GLY A 42 5.18 13.73 -17.17
N GLY A 43 4.49 14.19 -16.11
CA GLY A 43 3.94 13.35 -15.06
C GLY A 43 4.97 12.88 -14.04
N ILE A 44 4.56 11.95 -13.19
CA ILE A 44 5.40 11.45 -12.09
C ILE A 44 6.63 10.69 -12.60
N HIS A 45 6.52 9.97 -13.71
CA HIS A 45 7.63 9.26 -14.33
C HIS A 45 8.72 10.22 -14.81
N GLY A 46 8.34 11.27 -15.54
CA GLY A 46 9.27 12.30 -15.98
C GLY A 46 9.86 13.10 -14.81
N PHE A 47 9.04 13.43 -13.81
CA PHE A 47 9.46 14.19 -12.63
C PHE A 47 10.47 13.44 -11.76
N SER A 48 10.26 12.14 -11.53
CA SER A 48 11.12 11.31 -10.68
C SER A 48 12.21 10.54 -11.44
N HIS A 49 12.20 10.59 -12.77
CA HIS A 49 13.07 9.76 -13.63
C HIS A 49 12.92 8.25 -13.33
N TRP A 50 11.68 7.83 -13.07
CA TRP A 50 11.33 6.47 -12.72
C TRP A 50 10.61 5.77 -13.88
N ASP A 51 11.19 4.67 -14.35
CA ASP A 51 10.76 3.94 -15.56
C ASP A 51 9.90 2.69 -15.26
N ARG A 52 9.60 2.44 -13.98
CA ARG A 52 8.79 1.31 -13.53
C ARG A 52 7.39 1.76 -13.12
N PRO A 53 6.43 0.81 -13.06
CA PRO A 53 5.07 1.15 -12.67
C PRO A 53 4.97 1.88 -11.34
N VAL A 54 4.05 2.83 -11.29
CA VAL A 54 3.73 3.65 -10.12
C VAL A 54 2.25 3.51 -9.80
N LEU A 55 1.94 3.35 -8.51
CA LEU A 55 0.59 3.41 -7.99
C LEU A 55 0.41 4.72 -7.22
N THR A 56 -0.73 5.40 -7.40
CA THR A 56 -1.15 6.52 -6.55
C THR A 56 -2.44 6.20 -5.83
N ASP A 57 -2.49 6.52 -4.53
CA ASP A 57 -3.74 6.49 -3.77
C ASP A 57 -4.73 7.56 -4.25
N SER A 58 -5.95 7.55 -3.69
CA SER A 58 -6.97 8.56 -4.00
C SER A 58 -6.76 9.90 -3.30
N GLY A 59 -5.89 9.96 -2.28
CA GLY A 59 -5.75 11.09 -1.35
C GLY A 59 -6.84 11.16 -0.28
N GLY A 60 -7.84 10.29 -0.29
CA GLY A 60 -8.96 10.31 0.64
C GLY A 60 -8.54 10.14 2.10
N TYR A 61 -7.67 9.18 2.38
CA TYR A 61 -7.16 8.94 3.73
C TYR A 61 -6.39 10.12 4.30
N GLN A 62 -5.58 10.82 3.50
CA GLN A 62 -4.78 11.96 3.96
C GLN A 62 -5.64 13.19 4.19
N VAL A 63 -6.64 13.42 3.37
CA VAL A 63 -7.65 14.45 3.63
C VAL A 63 -8.36 14.14 4.96
N TYR A 64 -8.58 12.84 5.25
CA TYR A 64 -9.12 12.41 6.54
C TYR A 64 -8.15 12.67 7.70
N SER A 65 -6.92 12.24 7.60
CA SER A 65 -5.98 12.18 8.73
C SER A 65 -5.22 13.49 9.00
N LEU A 66 -5.01 14.32 7.97
CA LEU A 66 -4.14 15.51 8.06
C LEU A 66 -4.89 16.84 8.07
N SER A 67 -6.16 16.90 7.64
CA SER A 67 -6.92 18.13 7.67
C SER A 67 -7.62 18.30 9.01
N GLY A 68 -7.23 19.31 9.77
CA GLY A 68 -7.88 19.67 11.05
C GLY A 68 -9.35 20.08 10.94
N THR A 69 -9.77 20.54 9.74
CA THR A 69 -11.16 20.89 9.40
C THR A 69 -11.49 20.33 8.03
N ARG A 70 -12.36 19.33 8.01
CA ARG A 70 -12.91 18.79 6.77
C ARG A 70 -14.42 18.80 6.81
N LYS A 71 -15.04 18.96 5.67
CA LYS A 71 -16.49 18.79 5.49
C LYS A 71 -16.73 17.75 4.41
N LEU A 72 -17.30 16.63 4.83
CA LEU A 72 -17.68 15.51 3.98
C LEU A 72 -19.10 15.71 3.49
N THR A 73 -19.34 15.54 2.20
CA THR A 73 -20.65 15.62 1.54
C THR A 73 -20.68 14.65 0.37
N ASP A 74 -21.86 14.36 -0.19
CA ASP A 74 -21.97 13.57 -1.43
C ASP A 74 -21.21 14.21 -2.62
N GLU A 75 -21.04 15.52 -2.62
CA GLU A 75 -20.25 16.22 -3.65
C GLU A 75 -18.76 15.83 -3.60
N GLY A 76 -18.21 15.63 -2.39
CA GLY A 76 -16.81 15.36 -2.14
C GLY A 76 -16.38 15.87 -0.77
N VAL A 77 -15.08 16.08 -0.59
CA VAL A 77 -14.47 16.53 0.67
C VAL A 77 -13.87 17.93 0.51
N LYS A 78 -14.40 18.88 1.28
CA LYS A 78 -13.80 20.22 1.45
C LYS A 78 -12.81 20.18 2.60
N PHE A 79 -11.60 20.66 2.39
CA PHE A 79 -10.54 20.65 3.39
C PHE A 79 -9.63 21.87 3.29
N ALA A 80 -8.88 22.13 4.36
CA ALA A 80 -7.82 23.13 4.37
C ALA A 80 -6.45 22.43 4.30
N SER A 81 -5.57 22.93 3.43
CA SER A 81 -4.18 22.46 3.33
C SER A 81 -3.46 22.60 4.68
N HIS A 82 -2.77 21.56 5.10
CA HIS A 82 -1.93 21.59 6.31
C HIS A 82 -0.65 22.43 6.13
N ILE A 83 -0.34 22.83 4.88
CA ILE A 83 0.88 23.55 4.54
C ILE A 83 0.67 25.07 4.71
N ASP A 84 -0.44 25.59 4.19
CA ASP A 84 -0.69 27.02 4.05
C ASP A 84 -2.13 27.44 4.41
N GLY A 85 -2.98 26.48 4.79
CA GLY A 85 -4.38 26.72 5.13
C GLY A 85 -5.30 27.02 3.95
N SER A 86 -4.82 26.94 2.70
CA SER A 86 -5.65 27.12 1.49
C SER A 86 -6.78 26.11 1.44
N LYS A 87 -7.95 26.54 0.92
CA LYS A 87 -9.16 25.70 0.88
C LYS A 87 -9.25 24.96 -0.46
N HIS A 88 -9.51 23.67 -0.38
CA HIS A 88 -9.59 22.78 -1.52
C HIS A 88 -10.87 21.94 -1.47
N LEU A 89 -11.29 21.47 -2.65
CA LEU A 89 -12.34 20.48 -2.82
C LEU A 89 -11.80 19.29 -3.61
N PHE A 90 -11.87 18.11 -3.03
CA PHE A 90 -11.72 16.84 -3.74
C PHE A 90 -13.10 16.26 -4.00
N SER A 91 -13.55 16.31 -5.25
CA SER A 91 -14.67 15.51 -5.73
C SER A 91 -14.14 14.28 -6.47
N PRO A 92 -14.96 13.22 -6.68
CA PRO A 92 -14.55 12.07 -7.49
C PRO A 92 -13.95 12.46 -8.84
N GLU A 93 -14.60 13.35 -9.57
CA GLU A 93 -14.14 13.83 -10.88
C GLU A 93 -12.81 14.57 -10.77
N ARG A 94 -12.70 15.47 -9.78
CA ARG A 94 -11.48 16.23 -9.56
C ARG A 94 -10.30 15.34 -9.22
N VAL A 95 -10.51 14.29 -8.43
CA VAL A 95 -9.46 13.32 -8.08
C VAL A 95 -9.02 12.53 -9.31
N MET A 96 -9.93 12.16 -10.21
CA MET A 96 -9.56 11.55 -11.48
C MET A 96 -8.72 12.48 -12.34
N ASP A 97 -9.11 13.75 -12.50
CA ASP A 97 -8.34 14.75 -13.24
C ASP A 97 -6.92 14.95 -12.64
N ILE A 98 -6.82 15.00 -11.31
CA ILE A 98 -5.55 15.09 -10.60
C ILE A 98 -4.65 13.88 -10.92
N GLN A 99 -5.19 12.67 -10.82
CA GLN A 99 -4.43 11.45 -11.09
C GLN A 99 -4.06 11.28 -12.57
N ARG A 100 -4.88 11.82 -13.50
CA ARG A 100 -4.49 11.93 -14.92
C ARG A 100 -3.25 12.82 -15.09
N ILE A 101 -3.19 13.96 -14.39
CA ILE A 101 -2.04 14.87 -14.43
C ILE A 101 -0.81 14.28 -13.73
N ILE A 102 -1.01 13.57 -12.62
CA ILE A 102 0.09 12.85 -11.97
C ILE A 102 0.66 11.77 -12.89
N GLY A 103 -0.19 11.03 -13.60
CA GLY A 103 0.23 10.07 -14.61
C GLY A 103 0.83 8.79 -14.04
N ALA A 104 0.30 8.27 -12.92
CA ALA A 104 0.65 6.96 -12.41
C ALA A 104 0.00 5.84 -13.26
N ASP A 105 0.57 4.64 -13.27
CA ASP A 105 0.04 3.49 -14.03
C ASP A 105 -1.21 2.90 -13.37
N ILE A 106 -1.25 2.86 -12.05
CA ILE A 106 -2.42 2.47 -11.28
C ILE A 106 -2.89 3.64 -10.44
N ILE A 107 -4.17 3.92 -10.53
CA ILE A 107 -4.84 4.99 -9.78
C ILE A 107 -6.01 4.42 -9.00
N MET A 108 -6.25 4.97 -7.80
CA MET A 108 -7.32 4.51 -6.92
C MET A 108 -8.57 5.37 -7.06
N ALA A 109 -9.75 4.75 -7.05
CA ALA A 109 -11.00 5.48 -6.96
C ALA A 109 -11.09 6.25 -5.63
N PHE A 110 -11.75 7.41 -5.66
CA PHE A 110 -11.93 8.22 -4.47
C PHE A 110 -12.91 7.56 -3.50
N ASP A 111 -12.51 7.40 -2.25
CA ASP A 111 -13.25 6.69 -1.22
C ASP A 111 -13.20 7.41 0.13
N GLU A 112 -14.04 6.96 1.06
CA GLU A 112 -13.95 7.32 2.46
C GLU A 112 -13.49 6.12 3.29
N CYS A 113 -12.30 6.24 3.90
CA CYS A 113 -11.81 5.30 4.90
C CYS A 113 -12.42 5.67 6.26
N THR A 114 -13.21 4.76 6.84
CA THR A 114 -13.79 4.96 8.18
C THR A 114 -12.76 4.70 9.28
N PRO A 115 -12.85 5.39 10.44
CA PRO A 115 -12.02 5.07 11.60
C PRO A 115 -12.38 3.71 12.20
N TYR A 116 -11.51 3.19 13.04
CA TYR A 116 -11.82 2.06 13.92
C TYR A 116 -11.66 2.48 15.41
N PRO A 117 -12.60 2.14 16.30
CA PRO A 117 -13.90 1.53 16.00
C PRO A 117 -14.86 2.47 15.24
N CYS A 118 -15.81 1.90 14.53
CA CYS A 118 -16.79 2.62 13.74
C CYS A 118 -18.19 2.01 13.97
N GLU A 119 -19.17 2.86 14.24
CA GLU A 119 -20.57 2.43 14.39
C GLU A 119 -21.12 1.92 13.05
N TYR A 120 -21.97 0.87 13.11
CA TYR A 120 -22.52 0.21 11.93
C TYR A 120 -23.22 1.16 10.97
N ASP A 121 -24.09 2.04 11.50
CA ASP A 121 -24.85 2.99 10.67
C ASP A 121 -23.96 4.00 9.97
N TYR A 122 -22.85 4.41 10.61
CA TYR A 122 -21.86 5.28 9.99
C TYR A 122 -21.09 4.51 8.90
N ALA A 123 -20.60 3.32 9.20
CA ALA A 123 -19.91 2.46 8.21
C ALA A 123 -20.78 2.21 6.98
N LYS A 124 -22.08 1.94 7.16
CA LYS A 124 -23.03 1.74 6.08
C LYS A 124 -23.24 3.00 5.23
N LYS A 125 -23.41 4.16 5.87
CA LYS A 125 -23.55 5.45 5.15
C LYS A 125 -22.30 5.78 4.34
N SER A 126 -21.14 5.62 4.94
CA SER A 126 -19.83 5.82 4.32
C SER A 126 -19.62 4.91 3.12
N MET A 127 -19.90 3.61 3.27
CA MET A 127 -19.83 2.64 2.19
C MET A 127 -20.72 3.04 1.00
N HIS A 128 -21.98 3.41 1.24
CA HIS A 128 -22.87 3.84 0.17
C HIS A 128 -22.43 5.15 -0.51
N MET A 129 -21.83 6.07 0.24
CA MET A 129 -21.24 7.28 -0.33
C MET A 129 -20.03 6.92 -1.22
N THR A 130 -19.15 6.06 -0.75
CA THR A 130 -18.01 5.53 -1.52
C THR A 130 -18.50 4.88 -2.84
N HIS A 131 -19.58 4.12 -2.79
CA HIS A 131 -20.18 3.53 -4.02
C HIS A 131 -20.65 4.59 -5.02
N ARG A 132 -21.33 5.65 -4.57
CA ARG A 132 -21.75 6.76 -5.46
C ARG A 132 -20.54 7.51 -6.02
N TRP A 133 -19.49 7.69 -5.22
CA TRP A 133 -18.24 8.28 -5.68
C TRP A 133 -17.50 7.39 -6.69
N LEU A 134 -17.55 6.08 -6.48
CA LEU A 134 -16.98 5.11 -7.41
C LEU A 134 -17.60 5.23 -8.81
N ASP A 135 -18.94 5.27 -8.88
CA ASP A 135 -19.64 5.44 -10.16
C ASP A 135 -19.19 6.72 -10.89
N ARG A 136 -19.03 7.81 -10.14
CA ARG A 136 -18.56 9.10 -10.67
C ARG A 136 -17.09 9.06 -11.09
N CYS A 137 -16.23 8.34 -10.34
CA CYS A 137 -14.84 8.12 -10.71
C CYS A 137 -14.74 7.38 -12.05
N PHE A 138 -15.48 6.27 -12.21
CA PHE A 138 -15.48 5.51 -13.47
C PHE A 138 -16.06 6.30 -14.63
N ALA A 139 -17.16 7.05 -14.42
CA ALA A 139 -17.70 7.94 -15.44
C ALA A 139 -16.65 8.94 -15.92
N ARG A 140 -16.01 9.67 -14.98
CA ARG A 140 -14.97 10.66 -15.32
C ARG A 140 -13.73 10.03 -15.95
N PHE A 141 -13.29 8.88 -15.45
CA PHE A 141 -12.16 8.15 -16.01
C PHE A 141 -12.38 7.76 -17.48
N ASN A 142 -13.60 7.29 -17.81
CA ASN A 142 -13.97 6.91 -19.18
C ASN A 142 -14.20 8.10 -20.12
N GLU A 143 -14.48 9.30 -19.57
CA GLU A 143 -14.62 10.55 -20.35
C GLU A 143 -13.26 11.19 -20.67
N THR A 144 -12.17 10.77 -20.00
CA THR A 144 -10.86 11.41 -20.10
C THR A 144 -9.81 10.45 -20.62
N GLU A 145 -8.94 10.96 -21.49
CA GLU A 145 -7.83 10.20 -22.04
C GLU A 145 -6.56 10.32 -21.17
N PRO A 146 -5.69 9.30 -21.17
CA PRO A 146 -4.33 9.40 -20.61
C PRO A 146 -3.52 10.54 -21.23
N ILE A 147 -2.76 11.27 -20.41
CA ILE A 147 -2.03 12.47 -20.88
C ILE A 147 -0.67 12.11 -21.46
N TYR A 148 0.00 11.06 -20.94
CA TYR A 148 1.43 10.81 -21.22
C TYR A 148 1.72 9.58 -22.09
N GLY A 149 0.74 9.11 -22.86
CA GLY A 149 0.94 8.04 -23.85
C GLY A 149 1.02 6.63 -23.30
N HIS A 150 0.72 6.41 -22.01
CA HIS A 150 0.50 5.11 -21.40
C HIS A 150 -0.89 5.03 -20.77
N GLU A 151 -1.46 3.84 -20.79
CA GLU A 151 -2.76 3.60 -20.17
C GLU A 151 -2.65 3.55 -18.64
N GLN A 152 -3.72 3.96 -17.97
CA GLN A 152 -3.85 3.89 -16.52
C GLN A 152 -4.93 2.89 -16.13
N ALA A 153 -4.67 2.12 -15.07
CA ALA A 153 -5.66 1.22 -14.49
C ALA A 153 -6.36 1.90 -13.31
N LEU A 154 -7.69 2.04 -13.36
CA LEU A 154 -8.48 2.51 -12.22
C LEU A 154 -8.91 1.32 -11.37
N MET A 155 -8.51 1.32 -10.08
CA MET A 155 -8.89 0.30 -9.12
C MET A 155 -9.94 0.82 -8.13
N PRO A 156 -11.11 0.15 -8.00
CA PRO A 156 -12.09 0.41 -6.96
C PRO A 156 -11.62 -0.12 -5.61
N ILE A 157 -12.16 0.45 -4.52
CA ILE A 157 -11.82 0.10 -3.15
C ILE A 157 -13.06 -0.46 -2.43
N VAL A 158 -12.94 -1.68 -1.91
CA VAL A 158 -13.96 -2.30 -1.05
C VAL A 158 -13.86 -1.69 0.34
N GLN A 159 -14.97 -1.10 0.82
CA GLN A 159 -15.12 -0.52 2.16
C GLN A 159 -16.18 -1.27 2.99
N GLY A 160 -16.44 -0.88 4.23
CA GLY A 160 -17.46 -1.52 5.08
C GLY A 160 -16.98 -1.83 6.51
N SER A 161 -15.85 -1.20 6.95
CA SER A 161 -15.25 -1.43 8.28
C SER A 161 -15.02 -2.94 8.53
N VAL A 162 -15.35 -3.46 9.70
CA VAL A 162 -15.22 -4.88 10.07
C VAL A 162 -16.56 -5.65 10.02
N TYR A 163 -17.55 -5.12 9.33
CA TYR A 163 -18.90 -5.70 9.21
C TYR A 163 -19.02 -6.58 7.97
N ASP A 164 -19.25 -7.86 8.15
CA ASP A 164 -19.27 -8.88 7.08
C ASP A 164 -20.30 -8.58 5.98
N ASP A 165 -21.51 -8.19 6.37
CA ASP A 165 -22.60 -7.88 5.44
C ASP A 165 -22.29 -6.64 4.60
N LEU A 166 -21.69 -5.61 5.19
CA LEU A 166 -21.26 -4.41 4.46
C LEU A 166 -20.11 -4.73 3.51
N ARG A 167 -19.13 -5.53 3.96
CA ARG A 167 -18.01 -5.97 3.11
C ARG A 167 -18.46 -6.80 1.91
N ARG A 168 -19.42 -7.72 2.12
CA ARG A 168 -20.02 -8.47 1.01
C ARG A 168 -20.72 -7.54 0.03
N GLN A 169 -21.58 -6.66 0.54
CA GLN A 169 -22.31 -5.69 -0.29
C GLN A 169 -21.34 -4.80 -1.08
N SER A 170 -20.25 -4.35 -0.45
CA SER A 170 -19.24 -3.52 -1.11
C SER A 170 -18.45 -4.29 -2.16
N ALA A 171 -18.02 -5.52 -1.86
CA ALA A 171 -17.32 -6.37 -2.82
C ALA A 171 -18.16 -6.68 -4.05
N GLU A 172 -19.44 -7.02 -3.86
CA GLU A 172 -20.39 -7.25 -4.96
C GLU A 172 -20.67 -5.96 -5.77
N TYR A 173 -20.66 -4.80 -5.10
CA TYR A 173 -20.89 -3.53 -5.78
C TYR A 173 -19.74 -3.15 -6.71
N VAL A 174 -18.49 -3.25 -6.24
CA VAL A 174 -17.33 -2.88 -7.04
C VAL A 174 -17.16 -3.77 -8.29
N LEU A 175 -17.70 -4.99 -8.27
CA LEU A 175 -17.71 -5.90 -9.42
C LEU A 175 -18.61 -5.47 -10.58
N LYS A 176 -19.48 -4.48 -10.38
CA LYS A 176 -20.28 -3.88 -11.47
C LYS A 176 -19.41 -3.10 -12.46
N HIS A 177 -18.23 -2.70 -12.03
CA HIS A 177 -17.25 -2.01 -12.85
C HIS A 177 -16.20 -3.01 -13.34
N ASP A 178 -15.92 -3.04 -14.64
CA ASP A 178 -14.87 -3.88 -15.21
C ASP A 178 -13.50 -3.28 -14.94
N ALA A 179 -13.07 -3.40 -13.70
CA ALA A 179 -11.76 -2.91 -13.25
C ALA A 179 -10.66 -3.92 -13.55
N GLN A 180 -9.43 -3.43 -13.70
CA GLN A 180 -8.26 -4.28 -13.95
C GLN A 180 -7.69 -4.90 -12.68
N GLY A 181 -8.14 -4.47 -11.50
CA GLY A 181 -7.81 -5.00 -10.18
C GLY A 181 -8.73 -4.39 -9.13
N TYR A 182 -8.66 -4.88 -7.89
CA TYR A 182 -9.55 -4.48 -6.80
C TYR A 182 -8.75 -4.28 -5.52
N ALA A 183 -9.06 -3.22 -4.78
CA ALA A 183 -8.43 -2.95 -3.50
C ALA A 183 -9.36 -3.24 -2.31
N ILE A 184 -8.77 -3.61 -1.19
CA ILE A 184 -9.41 -3.80 0.10
C ILE A 184 -8.90 -2.68 1.01
N GLY A 185 -9.73 -1.67 1.24
CA GLY A 185 -9.41 -0.54 2.10
C GLY A 185 -10.08 -0.62 3.47
N GLY A 186 -9.81 0.37 4.33
CA GLY A 186 -10.43 0.49 5.66
C GLY A 186 -10.10 -0.64 6.62
N LEU A 187 -8.97 -1.30 6.44
CA LEU A 187 -8.33 -2.23 7.35
C LEU A 187 -6.95 -1.71 7.76
N SER A 188 -6.34 -2.30 8.79
CA SER A 188 -5.08 -1.82 9.39
C SER A 188 -5.18 -0.38 9.96
N VAL A 189 -6.37 -0.04 10.46
CA VAL A 189 -6.68 1.27 11.08
C VAL A 189 -6.87 1.18 12.59
N GLY A 190 -6.52 0.02 13.20
CA GLY A 190 -6.54 -0.21 14.64
C GLY A 190 -7.38 -1.41 15.09
N GLU A 191 -8.02 -2.12 14.16
CA GLU A 191 -8.75 -3.36 14.45
C GLU A 191 -7.81 -4.51 14.87
N PRO A 192 -8.33 -5.54 15.61
CA PRO A 192 -7.61 -6.78 15.87
C PRO A 192 -7.20 -7.47 14.56
N HIS A 193 -6.05 -8.14 14.57
CA HIS A 193 -5.55 -8.86 13.38
C HIS A 193 -6.51 -9.95 12.92
N GLU A 194 -7.24 -10.58 13.83
CA GLU A 194 -8.24 -11.61 13.54
C GLU A 194 -9.37 -11.04 12.67
N ASP A 195 -9.85 -9.83 12.99
CA ASP A 195 -10.85 -9.15 12.18
C ASP A 195 -10.31 -8.77 10.80
N MET A 196 -9.07 -8.26 10.75
CA MET A 196 -8.41 -7.95 9.47
C MET A 196 -8.32 -9.20 8.57
N TYR A 197 -7.89 -10.35 9.11
CA TYR A 197 -7.78 -11.58 8.33
C TYR A 197 -9.15 -12.12 7.92
N ARG A 198 -10.12 -12.16 8.84
CA ARG A 198 -11.49 -12.59 8.56
C ARG A 198 -12.13 -11.80 7.42
N ILE A 199 -12.03 -10.48 7.48
CA ILE A 199 -12.55 -9.59 6.43
C ILE A 199 -11.78 -9.76 5.12
N THR A 200 -10.46 -9.90 5.18
CA THR A 200 -9.65 -10.13 3.98
C THR A 200 -10.07 -11.42 3.27
N GLU A 201 -10.22 -12.53 4.00
CA GLU A 201 -10.67 -13.81 3.47
C GLU A 201 -12.05 -13.68 2.83
N LEU A 202 -13.02 -13.10 3.56
CA LEU A 202 -14.37 -12.87 3.08
C LEU A 202 -14.41 -12.09 1.76
N VAL A 203 -13.60 -11.04 1.64
CA VAL A 203 -13.57 -10.19 0.44
C VAL A 203 -12.83 -10.89 -0.71
N THR A 204 -11.71 -11.56 -0.44
CA THR A 204 -10.97 -12.29 -1.48
C THR A 204 -11.72 -13.48 -2.04
N ASP A 205 -12.63 -14.09 -1.28
CA ASP A 205 -13.52 -15.15 -1.78
C ASP A 205 -14.55 -14.64 -2.81
N ILE A 206 -14.89 -13.34 -2.77
CA ILE A 206 -15.85 -12.72 -3.70
C ILE A 206 -15.13 -12.13 -4.93
N LEU A 207 -13.95 -11.53 -4.72
CA LEU A 207 -13.21 -10.86 -5.79
C LEU A 207 -12.64 -11.86 -6.82
N PRO A 208 -12.57 -11.52 -8.12
CA PRO A 208 -12.09 -12.40 -9.18
C PRO A 208 -10.68 -12.94 -8.93
N TYR A 209 -10.45 -14.22 -9.24
CA TYR A 209 -9.13 -14.87 -9.08
C TYR A 209 -8.12 -14.46 -10.16
N ASP A 210 -8.59 -13.93 -11.26
CA ASP A 210 -7.77 -13.56 -12.42
C ASP A 210 -7.40 -12.07 -12.44
N LYS A 211 -7.80 -11.31 -11.41
CA LYS A 211 -7.47 -9.89 -11.26
C LYS A 211 -6.68 -9.62 -9.98
N PRO A 212 -5.72 -8.67 -9.96
CA PRO A 212 -4.96 -8.31 -8.78
C PRO A 212 -5.85 -7.85 -7.62
N ARG A 213 -5.51 -8.29 -6.41
CA ARG A 213 -6.16 -7.94 -5.15
C ARG A 213 -5.17 -7.21 -4.28
N TYR A 214 -5.47 -5.97 -3.99
CA TYR A 214 -4.59 -5.07 -3.27
C TYR A 214 -5.12 -4.83 -1.85
N LEU A 215 -4.38 -5.24 -0.82
CA LEU A 215 -4.69 -4.94 0.58
C LEU A 215 -3.91 -3.71 1.01
N MET A 216 -4.62 -2.60 1.26
CA MET A 216 -4.04 -1.30 1.51
C MET A 216 -3.53 -1.15 2.96
N GLY A 217 -2.37 -0.52 3.14
CA GLY A 217 -1.81 -0.13 4.44
C GLY A 217 -1.23 -1.25 5.29
N VAL A 218 -1.10 -2.47 4.77
CA VAL A 218 -0.61 -3.64 5.51
C VAL A 218 0.81 -4.00 5.07
N GLY A 219 1.74 -4.31 5.89
CA GLY A 219 2.11 -4.13 7.24
C GLY A 219 3.31 -4.92 7.70
N THR A 220 3.12 -5.78 8.67
CA THR A 220 4.20 -6.60 9.21
C THR A 220 4.52 -7.79 8.29
N PRO A 221 5.73 -8.38 8.38
CA PRO A 221 6.04 -9.61 7.64
C PRO A 221 5.02 -10.74 7.85
N GLU A 222 4.51 -10.86 9.07
CA GLU A 222 3.47 -11.83 9.41
C GLU A 222 2.15 -11.52 8.71
N ASN A 223 1.71 -10.25 8.74
CA ASN A 223 0.47 -9.84 8.08
C ASN A 223 0.55 -10.06 6.57
N LEU A 224 1.69 -9.75 5.95
CA LEU A 224 1.92 -9.99 4.52
C LEU A 224 1.76 -11.48 4.17
N LEU A 225 2.45 -12.36 4.88
CA LEU A 225 2.41 -13.79 4.59
C LEU A 225 1.03 -14.41 4.87
N ASN A 226 0.32 -13.94 5.89
CA ASN A 226 -1.04 -14.39 6.17
C ASN A 226 -2.02 -13.88 5.10
N ALA A 227 -1.93 -12.62 4.70
CA ALA A 227 -2.79 -12.07 3.65
C ALA A 227 -2.51 -12.69 2.27
N ILE A 228 -1.25 -13.01 1.94
CA ILE A 228 -0.89 -13.78 0.74
C ILE A 228 -1.57 -15.16 0.77
N ALA A 229 -1.59 -15.83 1.93
CA ALA A 229 -2.30 -17.10 2.10
C ALA A 229 -3.80 -16.99 1.79
N LEU A 230 -4.40 -15.84 2.11
CA LEU A 230 -5.81 -15.50 1.87
C LEU A 230 -6.08 -14.99 0.45
N GLY A 231 -5.08 -14.89 -0.41
CA GLY A 231 -5.29 -14.54 -1.81
C GLY A 231 -4.97 -13.10 -2.19
N VAL A 232 -4.32 -12.32 -1.35
CA VAL A 232 -3.87 -10.97 -1.67
C VAL A 232 -2.60 -10.99 -2.51
N ASP A 233 -2.51 -10.10 -3.50
CA ASP A 233 -1.41 -10.02 -4.46
C ASP A 233 -0.52 -8.79 -4.27
N MET A 234 -1.08 -7.68 -3.77
CA MET A 234 -0.40 -6.38 -3.67
C MET A 234 -0.56 -5.78 -2.28
N PHE A 235 0.47 -5.05 -1.86
CA PHE A 235 0.54 -4.38 -0.56
C PHE A 235 1.28 -3.06 -0.66
N ASP A 236 0.95 -2.14 0.24
CA ASP A 236 1.76 -0.99 0.58
C ASP A 236 1.91 -0.91 2.10
N CYS A 237 3.02 -0.39 2.59
CA CYS A 237 3.12 -0.01 3.98
C CYS A 237 4.33 0.90 4.27
N VAL A 238 4.19 1.73 5.29
CA VAL A 238 5.27 2.61 5.78
C VAL A 238 6.27 1.90 6.70
N MET A 239 5.97 0.65 7.10
CA MET A 239 6.73 -0.09 8.11
C MET A 239 8.23 -0.24 7.79
N PRO A 240 8.64 -0.61 6.56
CA PRO A 240 10.06 -0.79 6.26
C PRO A 240 10.89 0.45 6.56
N THR A 241 10.52 1.59 5.99
CA THR A 241 11.27 2.83 6.14
C THR A 241 11.06 3.47 7.52
N ARG A 242 9.82 3.41 8.06
CA ARG A 242 9.51 3.92 9.41
C ARG A 242 10.33 3.21 10.48
N ASN A 243 10.37 1.88 10.44
CA ASN A 243 11.15 1.07 11.38
C ASN A 243 12.65 1.26 11.15
N GLY A 244 13.12 1.31 9.91
CA GLY A 244 14.52 1.58 9.58
C GLY A 244 15.00 2.90 10.16
N ARG A 245 14.25 3.99 9.99
CA ARG A 245 14.60 5.29 10.60
C ARG A 245 14.65 5.26 12.12
N ASN A 246 13.89 4.37 12.76
CA ASN A 246 13.88 4.20 14.21
C ASN A 246 14.89 3.17 14.72
N GLY A 247 15.64 2.51 13.84
CA GLY A 247 16.66 1.52 14.19
C GLY A 247 16.12 0.11 14.43
N ASN A 248 14.88 -0.17 14.03
CA ASN A 248 14.34 -1.53 13.96
C ASN A 248 14.56 -2.08 12.55
N VAL A 249 15.37 -3.12 12.46
CA VAL A 249 15.82 -3.71 11.20
C VAL A 249 15.28 -5.12 11.06
N PHE A 250 14.60 -5.38 9.95
CA PHE A 250 14.14 -6.72 9.59
C PHE A 250 15.26 -7.46 8.85
N THR A 251 15.54 -8.68 9.30
CA THR A 251 16.55 -9.57 8.69
C THR A 251 15.95 -10.95 8.44
N CYS A 252 16.62 -11.76 7.63
CA CYS A 252 16.25 -13.15 7.41
C CYS A 252 16.33 -14.01 8.68
N GLU A 253 17.03 -13.54 9.72
CA GLU A 253 17.20 -14.24 11.00
C GLU A 253 16.23 -13.73 12.09
N GLY A 254 15.63 -12.56 11.89
CA GLY A 254 14.72 -11.93 12.85
C GLY A 254 14.79 -10.40 12.85
N ILE A 255 14.21 -9.81 13.89
CA ILE A 255 14.14 -8.35 14.06
C ILE A 255 15.25 -7.88 14.97
N VAL A 256 16.11 -7.00 14.46
CA VAL A 256 17.25 -6.39 15.16
C VAL A 256 16.86 -4.97 15.58
N ASN A 257 16.86 -4.69 16.90
CA ASN A 257 16.95 -3.30 17.35
C ASN A 257 18.42 -2.89 17.37
N ILE A 258 18.88 -2.21 16.32
CA ILE A 258 20.30 -1.91 16.11
C ILE A 258 20.90 -0.96 17.16
N LYS A 259 20.07 -0.21 17.89
CA LYS A 259 20.49 0.67 18.97
C LYS A 259 20.91 -0.08 20.24
N ASN A 260 20.58 -1.36 20.35
CA ASN A 260 20.91 -2.18 21.52
C ASN A 260 22.43 -2.31 21.68
N LYS A 261 22.92 -2.21 22.95
CA LYS A 261 24.34 -2.25 23.29
C LYS A 261 25.02 -3.57 22.89
N LYS A 262 24.30 -4.67 22.86
CA LYS A 262 24.85 -5.99 22.50
C LYS A 262 25.44 -6.07 21.09
N TRP A 263 25.09 -5.13 20.21
CA TRP A 263 25.63 -5.05 18.85
C TRP A 263 26.88 -4.19 18.72
N ALA A 264 27.44 -3.69 19.85
CA ALA A 264 28.55 -2.74 19.83
C ALA A 264 29.87 -3.33 19.27
N ASP A 265 30.05 -4.64 19.44
CA ASP A 265 31.19 -5.43 19.01
C ASP A 265 30.80 -6.62 18.12
N ASP A 266 29.60 -6.61 17.58
CA ASP A 266 29.16 -7.59 16.60
C ASP A 266 29.54 -7.15 15.18
N PHE A 267 30.65 -7.71 14.69
CA PHE A 267 31.24 -7.41 13.38
C PHE A 267 30.62 -8.25 12.25
N GLU A 268 29.69 -9.15 12.57
CA GLU A 268 28.95 -9.90 11.57
C GLU A 268 28.05 -8.99 10.74
N PRO A 269 27.75 -9.35 9.49
CA PRO A 269 26.85 -8.60 8.63
C PRO A 269 25.52 -8.27 9.30
N LEU A 270 24.93 -7.13 8.92
CA LEU A 270 23.58 -6.76 9.34
C LEU A 270 22.55 -7.82 8.93
N ASP A 271 22.70 -8.35 7.74
CA ASP A 271 22.02 -9.52 7.19
C ASP A 271 22.93 -10.16 6.14
N SER A 272 23.34 -11.40 6.36
CA SER A 272 24.29 -12.11 5.49
C SER A 272 23.76 -12.34 4.06
N LEU A 273 22.43 -12.42 3.90
CA LEU A 273 21.81 -12.68 2.62
C LEU A 273 21.46 -11.39 1.87
N ILE A 274 21.03 -10.35 2.59
CA ILE A 274 20.40 -9.15 1.98
C ILE A 274 21.34 -7.95 1.97
N THR A 275 22.08 -7.72 3.08
CA THR A 275 23.00 -6.58 3.21
C THR A 275 24.29 -7.03 3.89
N PRO A 276 25.12 -7.81 3.18
CA PRO A 276 26.37 -8.32 3.71
C PRO A 276 27.46 -7.24 3.84
N GLU A 277 27.25 -6.05 3.25
CA GLU A 277 28.26 -5.00 3.14
C GLU A 277 28.53 -4.26 4.48
N TYR A 278 27.54 -4.30 5.41
CA TYR A 278 27.62 -3.53 6.65
C TYR A 278 27.48 -4.43 7.86
N SER A 279 28.41 -4.28 8.84
CA SER A 279 28.32 -4.98 10.12
C SER A 279 27.30 -4.32 11.05
N LYS A 280 26.73 -5.13 11.97
CA LYS A 280 25.83 -4.63 13.02
C LYS A 280 26.51 -3.55 13.88
N ALA A 281 27.79 -3.75 14.25
CA ALA A 281 28.58 -2.78 15.02
C ALA A 281 28.67 -1.43 14.29
N TYR A 282 28.97 -1.45 12.99
CA TYR A 282 29.08 -0.23 12.19
C TYR A 282 27.75 0.51 12.08
N VAL A 283 26.68 -0.19 11.72
CA VAL A 283 25.35 0.45 11.61
C VAL A 283 24.90 1.00 12.97
N ARG A 284 25.14 0.27 14.06
CA ARG A 284 24.89 0.77 15.41
C ARG A 284 25.68 2.05 15.70
N HIS A 285 26.97 2.10 15.37
CA HIS A 285 27.80 3.29 15.53
C HIS A 285 27.17 4.50 14.82
N LEU A 286 26.73 4.35 13.59
CA LEU A 286 26.07 5.42 12.83
C LEU A 286 24.82 5.95 13.55
N PHE A 287 23.99 5.08 14.13
CA PHE A 287 22.84 5.49 14.93
C PHE A 287 23.22 6.22 16.21
N GLN A 288 24.29 5.78 16.89
CA GLN A 288 24.78 6.44 18.13
C GLN A 288 25.37 7.84 17.84
N SER A 289 25.99 7.99 16.68
CA SER A 289 26.59 9.25 16.23
C SER A 289 25.60 10.18 15.53
N ASN A 290 24.31 9.78 15.44
CA ASN A 290 23.25 10.51 14.72
C ASN A 290 23.59 10.79 13.24
N GLU A 291 24.36 9.91 12.60
CA GLU A 291 24.68 9.99 11.19
C GLU A 291 23.48 9.56 10.33
N MET A 292 23.12 10.35 9.33
CA MET A 292 22.01 10.06 8.42
C MET A 292 22.17 8.71 7.68
N MET A 293 23.40 8.27 7.47
CA MET A 293 23.70 7.00 6.81
C MET A 293 23.12 5.80 7.58
N GLY A 294 23.05 5.84 8.92
CA GLY A 294 22.44 4.77 9.72
C GLY A 294 20.97 4.50 9.34
N PRO A 295 20.07 5.48 9.45
CA PRO A 295 18.69 5.36 8.98
C PRO A 295 18.55 5.00 7.50
N ILE A 296 19.44 5.47 6.61
CA ILE A 296 19.42 5.13 5.19
C ILE A 296 19.72 3.64 5.00
N ILE A 297 20.83 3.13 5.57
CA ILE A 297 21.19 1.70 5.48
C ILE A 297 20.06 0.82 6.02
N ALA A 298 19.54 1.15 7.22
CA ALA A 298 18.46 0.39 7.84
C ALA A 298 17.17 0.40 7.01
N SER A 299 16.85 1.53 6.37
CA SER A 299 15.67 1.62 5.48
C SER A 299 15.86 0.79 4.20
N ILE A 300 17.05 0.84 3.59
CA ILE A 300 17.39 0.03 2.41
C ILE A 300 17.34 -1.46 2.76
N GLN A 301 17.93 -1.87 3.91
CA GLN A 301 17.83 -3.25 4.38
C GLN A 301 16.39 -3.70 4.52
N ASN A 302 15.55 -2.91 5.19
CA ASN A 302 14.14 -3.26 5.38
C ASN A 302 13.38 -3.37 4.07
N LEU A 303 13.59 -2.46 3.12
CA LEU A 303 12.98 -2.54 1.79
C LEU A 303 13.42 -3.81 1.05
N ARG A 304 14.74 -4.09 1.01
CA ARG A 304 15.28 -5.29 0.40
C ARG A 304 14.73 -6.56 1.05
N PHE A 305 14.59 -6.59 2.38
CA PHE A 305 14.01 -7.70 3.11
C PHE A 305 12.55 -7.94 2.73
N TYR A 306 11.71 -6.89 2.67
CA TYR A 306 10.30 -7.03 2.29
C TYR A 306 10.17 -7.52 0.84
N LEU A 307 10.95 -7.00 -0.09
CA LEU A 307 10.98 -7.47 -1.47
C LEU A 307 11.45 -8.93 -1.57
N TRP A 308 12.47 -9.30 -0.82
CA TRP A 308 12.93 -10.68 -0.72
C TRP A 308 11.82 -11.60 -0.18
N LEU A 309 11.13 -11.19 0.89
CA LEU A 309 10.09 -11.99 1.52
C LEU A 309 8.92 -12.28 0.57
N VAL A 310 8.43 -11.27 -0.15
CA VAL A 310 7.32 -11.46 -1.10
C VAL A 310 7.77 -12.24 -2.34
N ARG A 311 9.03 -12.08 -2.78
CA ARG A 311 9.61 -12.88 -3.85
C ARG A 311 9.68 -14.36 -3.46
N GLN A 312 10.18 -14.66 -2.25
CA GLN A 312 10.20 -16.02 -1.73
C GLN A 312 8.79 -16.59 -1.61
N ALA A 313 7.82 -15.82 -1.11
CA ALA A 313 6.43 -16.25 -1.05
C ALA A 313 5.89 -16.65 -2.44
N ARG A 314 6.17 -15.82 -3.47
CA ARG A 314 5.78 -16.11 -4.86
C ARG A 314 6.42 -17.39 -5.39
N GLU A 315 7.73 -17.58 -5.17
CA GLU A 315 8.44 -18.80 -5.60
C GLU A 315 7.85 -20.04 -4.94
N ARG A 316 7.55 -19.99 -3.63
CA ARG A 316 6.95 -21.09 -2.88
C ARG A 316 5.52 -21.39 -3.32
N ILE A 317 4.74 -20.39 -3.71
CA ILE A 317 3.42 -20.60 -4.34
C ILE A 317 3.57 -21.37 -5.66
N LEU A 318 4.52 -20.98 -6.49
CA LEU A 318 4.76 -21.66 -7.79
C LEU A 318 5.26 -23.09 -7.63
N GLN A 319 6.01 -23.38 -6.56
CA GLN A 319 6.49 -24.71 -6.21
C GLN A 319 5.44 -25.56 -5.50
N GLY A 320 4.36 -24.95 -4.97
CA GLY A 320 3.27 -25.65 -4.26
C GLY A 320 3.55 -25.94 -2.79
N ASP A 321 4.60 -25.37 -2.19
CA ASP A 321 5.01 -25.60 -0.80
C ASP A 321 4.85 -24.38 0.13
N PHE A 322 4.15 -23.34 -0.33
CA PHE A 322 4.02 -22.05 0.36
C PHE A 322 3.55 -22.16 1.82
N HIS A 323 2.55 -22.98 2.12
CA HIS A 323 2.01 -23.09 3.49
C HIS A 323 3.02 -23.71 4.46
N HIS A 324 3.77 -24.71 4.02
CA HIS A 324 4.83 -25.32 4.83
C HIS A 324 5.95 -24.32 5.08
N TRP A 325 6.43 -23.67 4.03
CA TRP A 325 7.46 -22.61 4.12
C TRP A 325 7.00 -21.45 4.98
N LYS A 326 5.76 -20.96 4.82
CA LYS A 326 5.20 -19.87 5.63
C LYS A 326 5.28 -20.18 7.11
N SER A 327 4.89 -21.40 7.53
CA SER A 327 4.91 -21.82 8.92
C SER A 327 6.32 -21.88 9.52
N SER A 328 7.33 -22.18 8.70
CA SER A 328 8.73 -22.20 9.10
C SER A 328 9.31 -20.78 9.17
N ILE A 329 9.15 -19.97 8.10
CA ILE A 329 9.79 -18.67 8.00
C ILE A 329 9.24 -17.67 9.03
N LEU A 330 7.94 -17.74 9.36
CA LEU A 330 7.33 -16.87 10.38
C LEU A 330 8.01 -17.01 11.75
N LYS A 331 8.40 -18.22 12.15
CA LYS A 331 9.11 -18.45 13.42
C LYS A 331 10.45 -17.72 13.47
N THR A 332 11.07 -17.53 12.31
CA THR A 332 12.37 -16.90 12.19
C THR A 332 12.22 -15.39 12.08
N VAL A 333 11.48 -14.89 11.09
CA VAL A 333 11.43 -13.45 10.77
C VAL A 333 10.66 -12.62 11.80
N SER A 334 9.81 -13.22 12.62
CA SER A 334 9.10 -12.54 13.72
C SER A 334 9.87 -12.57 15.05
N ARG A 335 10.99 -13.28 15.12
CA ARG A 335 11.81 -13.40 16.33
C ARG A 335 12.53 -12.10 16.60
N LYS A 336 12.48 -11.61 17.84
CA LYS A 336 13.32 -10.49 18.29
C LYS A 336 14.71 -11.01 18.67
N LEU A 337 15.72 -10.49 18.00
CA LEU A 337 17.12 -10.81 18.22
C LEU A 337 17.73 -9.90 19.28
#